data_5a786fb1f4513fdc3dc58ff74aa86bf9
#
_entry.id   5a786fb1f4513fdc3dc58ff74aa86bf9
#
_cell.length_a   1.000
_cell.length_b   1.000
_cell.length_c   1.000
_cell.angle_alpha   90.00
_cell.angle_beta   90.00
_cell.angle_gamma   90.00
#
_symmetry.space_group_name_H-M   'P 1'
#
loop_
_entity.id
_entity.type
_entity.pdbx_description
1 polymer ?
#
loop_
_entity_poly.entity_id
_entity_poly.type
_entity_poly.pdbx_seq_one_letter_code
_entity_poly.pdbx_strand_id
1 'polypeptide(L)'
;EKFNFEKIKLTISNLTKSNDVIEFYVNNNLDENTIFLKKKFVILKHNFFLQPDEIVFRSFSKILSHVGGKYYSSRGRKILKMIHRIASKNFSKATLSGCTIEKTKKLTIIYPESLKKL
;
A
#
# COMPACT_ATOMS: atom_id res chain seq x y z
N GLU A 1 -28.05 -28.77 -14.41
CA GLU A 1 -27.45 -28.75 -13.08
C GLU A 1 -28.21 -27.84 -12.14
N LYS A 2 -28.56 -28.37 -10.99
CA LYS A 2 -29.36 -27.60 -10.05
C LYS A 2 -28.55 -26.52 -9.36
N PHE A 3 -29.11 -25.34 -9.33
CA PHE A 3 -28.54 -24.20 -8.64
C PHE A 3 -28.60 -24.45 -7.11
N ASN A 4 -27.46 -24.33 -6.43
CA ASN A 4 -27.43 -24.58 -5.00
C ASN A 4 -27.22 -23.24 -4.25
N PHE A 5 -28.34 -22.69 -3.76
CA PHE A 5 -28.31 -21.40 -3.06
C PHE A 5 -27.52 -21.44 -1.77
N GLU A 6 -27.50 -22.56 -1.08
CA GLU A 6 -26.75 -22.69 0.17
C GLU A 6 -25.24 -22.55 -0.07
N LYS A 7 -24.73 -23.18 -1.14
CA LYS A 7 -23.34 -23.06 -1.53
C LYS A 7 -22.98 -21.61 -1.92
N ILE A 8 -23.89 -20.94 -2.61
CA ILE A 8 -23.67 -19.56 -3.04
C ILE A 8 -23.59 -18.64 -1.83
N LYS A 9 -24.52 -18.81 -0.87
CA LYS A 9 -24.51 -18.03 0.37
C LYS A 9 -23.22 -18.23 1.14
N LEU A 10 -22.76 -19.48 1.23
CA LEU A 10 -21.51 -19.79 1.92
C LEU A 10 -20.31 -19.16 1.23
N THR A 11 -20.28 -19.21 -0.10
CA THR A 11 -19.20 -18.60 -0.89
C THR A 11 -19.15 -17.10 -0.66
N ILE A 12 -20.30 -16.42 -0.70
CA ILE A 12 -20.39 -14.98 -0.46
C ILE A 12 -19.90 -14.64 0.95
N SER A 13 -20.37 -15.41 1.95
CA SER A 13 -19.96 -15.22 3.34
C SER A 13 -18.46 -15.39 3.50
N ASN A 14 -17.88 -16.41 2.87
CA ASN A 14 -16.44 -16.68 2.95
C ASN A 14 -15.61 -15.58 2.28
N LEU A 15 -16.09 -15.06 1.15
CA LEU A 15 -15.42 -13.96 0.46
C LEU A 15 -15.42 -12.71 1.30
N THR A 16 -16.54 -12.40 1.96
CA THR A 16 -16.65 -11.26 2.85
C THR A 16 -15.70 -11.39 4.03
N LYS A 17 -15.66 -12.57 4.66
CA LYS A 17 -14.76 -12.82 5.78
C LYS A 17 -13.31 -12.71 5.36
N SER A 18 -12.95 -13.24 4.18
CA SER A 18 -11.59 -13.14 3.67
C SER A 18 -11.17 -11.70 3.48
N ASN A 19 -12.07 -10.88 2.94
CA ASN A 19 -11.79 -9.46 2.74
C ASN A 19 -11.62 -8.73 4.07
N ASP A 20 -12.44 -9.05 5.06
CA ASP A 20 -12.34 -8.46 6.40
C ASP A 20 -10.99 -8.82 7.04
N VAL A 21 -10.54 -10.06 6.89
CA VAL A 21 -9.24 -10.49 7.41
C VAL A 21 -8.11 -9.73 6.72
N ILE A 22 -8.17 -9.58 5.41
CA ILE A 22 -7.16 -8.83 4.67
C ILE A 22 -7.13 -7.37 5.14
N GLU A 23 -8.30 -6.74 5.29
CA GLU A 23 -8.38 -5.36 5.75
C GLU A 23 -7.84 -5.19 7.17
N PHE A 24 -8.07 -6.18 8.03
CA PHE A 24 -7.50 -6.19 9.37
C PHE A 24 -5.98 -6.13 9.31
N TYR A 25 -5.36 -6.98 8.49
CA TYR A 25 -3.91 -7.01 8.38
C TYR A 25 -3.34 -5.80 7.67
N VAL A 26 -4.08 -5.22 6.72
CA VAL A 26 -3.69 -3.96 6.09
C VAL A 26 -3.63 -2.85 7.14
N ASN A 27 -4.67 -2.72 7.96
CA ASN A 27 -4.70 -1.70 9.00
C ASN A 27 -3.60 -1.93 10.03
N ASN A 28 -3.34 -3.18 10.38
CA ASN A 28 -2.26 -3.54 11.30
C ASN A 28 -0.90 -3.14 10.72
N ASN A 29 -0.67 -3.40 9.44
CA ASN A 29 0.58 -3.01 8.78
C ASN A 29 0.76 -1.49 8.79
N LEU A 30 -0.32 -0.75 8.52
CA LEU A 30 -0.28 0.70 8.56
C LEU A 30 0.00 1.23 9.97
N ASP A 31 -0.60 0.62 10.99
CA ASP A 31 -0.41 1.07 12.36
C ASP A 31 0.99 0.77 12.89
N GLU A 32 1.50 -0.41 12.62
CA GLU A 32 2.77 -0.86 13.21
C GLU A 32 4.01 -0.48 12.43
N ASN A 33 3.89 -0.40 11.11
CA ASN A 33 5.06 -0.27 10.24
C ASN A 33 5.15 1.06 9.52
N THR A 34 4.31 2.04 9.88
CA THR A 34 4.38 3.36 9.30
C THR A 34 4.39 4.43 10.39
N ILE A 35 5.00 5.56 10.08
CA ILE A 35 5.00 6.74 10.92
C ILE A 35 4.47 7.89 10.08
N PHE A 36 3.34 8.46 10.50
CA PHE A 36 2.74 9.60 9.81
C PHE A 36 3.22 10.89 10.47
N LEU A 37 3.86 11.73 9.68
CA LEU A 37 4.34 13.03 10.13
C LEU A 37 3.45 14.13 9.54
N LYS A 38 3.67 15.36 9.99
CA LYS A 38 2.92 16.51 9.50
C LYS A 38 3.09 16.67 7.99
N LYS A 39 2.12 17.36 7.34
CA LYS A 39 2.16 17.67 5.90
C LYS A 39 2.25 16.45 5.00
N LYS A 40 1.61 15.37 5.41
CA LYS A 40 1.52 14.15 4.61
C LYS A 40 2.86 13.46 4.35
N PHE A 41 3.81 13.61 5.26
CA PHE A 41 5.03 12.81 5.25
C PHE A 41 4.76 11.47 5.90
N VAL A 42 5.12 10.40 5.22
CA VAL A 42 4.93 9.04 5.75
C VAL A 42 6.25 8.30 5.66
N ILE A 43 6.65 7.70 6.77
CA ILE A 43 7.85 6.87 6.82
C ILE A 43 7.42 5.42 6.93
N LEU A 44 7.90 4.57 6.03
CA LEU A 44 7.63 3.14 6.02
C LEU A 44 8.84 2.40 6.57
N LYS A 45 8.61 1.58 7.58
CA LYS A 45 9.65 0.72 8.13
C LYS A 45 9.90 -0.46 7.20
N HIS A 46 11.06 -1.08 7.32
CA HIS A 46 11.40 -2.23 6.49
C HIS A 46 10.35 -3.35 6.60
N ASN A 47 9.85 -3.61 7.79
CA ASN A 47 8.83 -4.64 8.02
C ASN A 47 7.54 -4.41 7.22
N PHE A 48 7.26 -3.18 6.81
CA PHE A 48 6.09 -2.88 5.99
C PHE A 48 6.09 -3.75 4.73
N PHE A 49 7.26 -3.92 4.13
CA PHE A 49 7.41 -4.65 2.87
C PHE A 49 7.61 -6.15 3.06
N LEU A 50 7.71 -6.63 4.30
CA LEU A 50 7.88 -8.05 4.59
C LEU A 50 6.56 -8.79 4.79
N GLN A 51 5.45 -8.08 4.69
CA GLN A 51 4.12 -8.67 4.82
C GLN A 51 3.75 -9.43 3.53
N PRO A 52 2.70 -10.27 3.56
CA PRO A 52 2.22 -10.91 2.33
C PRO A 52 1.92 -9.90 1.23
N ASP A 53 2.13 -10.29 -0.02
CA ASP A 53 2.05 -9.41 -1.19
C ASP A 53 0.76 -8.59 -1.24
N GLU A 54 -0.39 -9.23 -0.99
CA GLU A 54 -1.67 -8.53 -1.04
C GLU A 54 -1.76 -7.45 0.04
N ILE A 55 -1.22 -7.73 1.23
CA ILE A 55 -1.21 -6.77 2.34
C ILE A 55 -0.33 -5.58 1.97
N VAL A 56 0.86 -5.82 1.43
CA VAL A 56 1.77 -4.76 1.01
C VAL A 56 1.12 -3.91 -0.08
N PHE A 57 0.53 -4.55 -1.08
CA PHE A 57 -0.11 -3.87 -2.19
C PHE A 57 -1.23 -2.93 -1.71
N ARG A 58 -2.13 -3.43 -0.89
CA ARG A 58 -3.26 -2.63 -0.39
C ARG A 58 -2.80 -1.53 0.55
N SER A 59 -1.85 -1.83 1.43
CA SER A 59 -1.30 -0.84 2.35
C SER A 59 -0.61 0.30 1.60
N PHE A 60 0.22 -0.06 0.63
CA PHE A 60 0.96 0.92 -0.17
C PHE A 60 0.00 1.78 -0.99
N SER A 61 -1.03 1.18 -1.57
CA SER A 61 -2.06 1.90 -2.33
C SER A 61 -2.77 2.94 -1.47
N LYS A 62 -3.10 2.58 -0.23
CA LYS A 62 -3.74 3.51 0.70
C LYS A 62 -2.83 4.69 1.04
N ILE A 63 -1.55 4.43 1.23
CA ILE A 63 -0.58 5.49 1.52
C ILE A 63 -0.45 6.44 0.33
N LEU A 64 -0.34 5.90 -0.88
CA LEU A 64 -0.25 6.75 -2.08
C LEU A 64 -1.48 7.63 -2.24
N SER A 65 -2.67 7.09 -2.00
CA SER A 65 -3.91 7.87 -2.06
C SER A 65 -3.95 8.96 -1.00
N HIS A 66 -3.49 8.64 0.20
CA HIS A 66 -3.45 9.59 1.31
C HIS A 66 -2.49 10.75 1.03
N VAL A 67 -1.31 10.43 0.55
CA VAL A 67 -0.26 11.42 0.31
C VAL A 67 -0.49 12.19 -0.97
N GLY A 68 -0.80 11.49 -2.06
CA GLY A 68 -0.95 12.10 -3.39
C GLY A 68 -2.30 12.77 -3.63
N GLY A 69 -3.32 12.40 -2.87
CA GLY A 69 -4.66 12.97 -3.02
C GLY A 69 -5.50 12.26 -4.07
N LYS A 70 -6.73 12.76 -4.22
CA LYS A 70 -7.76 12.11 -5.05
C LYS A 70 -7.47 12.13 -6.54
N TYR A 71 -6.70 13.09 -7.00
CA TYR A 71 -6.50 13.32 -8.43
C TYR A 71 -5.45 12.40 -9.04
N TYR A 72 -4.73 11.68 -8.20
CA TYR A 72 -3.67 10.81 -8.65
C TYR A 72 -3.99 9.38 -8.27
N SER A 73 -4.59 8.66 -9.19
CA SER A 73 -4.80 7.24 -8.99
C SER A 73 -3.87 6.47 -9.93
N SER A 74 -3.12 5.55 -9.40
CA SER A 74 -2.26 4.70 -10.20
C SER A 74 -2.92 3.35 -10.42
N ARG A 75 -2.68 2.78 -11.59
CA ARG A 75 -3.11 1.43 -11.88
C ARG A 75 -2.31 0.45 -11.03
N GLY A 76 -2.95 -0.66 -10.66
CA GLY A 76 -2.32 -1.67 -9.84
C GLY A 76 -0.96 -2.14 -10.35
N ARG A 77 -0.81 -2.25 -11.68
CA ARG A 77 0.44 -2.65 -12.29
C ARG A 77 1.59 -1.69 -11.96
N LYS A 78 1.33 -0.39 -11.98
CA LYS A 78 2.33 0.62 -11.65
C LYS A 78 2.71 0.55 -10.18
N ILE A 79 1.74 0.30 -9.33
CA ILE A 79 1.97 0.16 -7.88
C ILE A 79 2.84 -1.06 -7.62
N LEU A 80 2.53 -2.20 -8.23
CA LEU A 80 3.34 -3.41 -8.08
C LEU A 80 4.76 -3.21 -8.57
N LYS A 81 4.94 -2.56 -9.70
CA LYS A 81 6.27 -2.25 -10.21
C LYS A 81 7.06 -1.38 -9.24
N MET A 82 6.40 -0.40 -8.64
CA MET A 82 7.07 0.48 -7.67
C MET A 82 7.50 -0.29 -6.43
N ILE A 83 6.64 -1.17 -5.93
CA ILE A 83 6.99 -2.02 -4.78
C ILE A 83 8.22 -2.85 -5.08
N HIS A 84 8.28 -3.46 -6.26
CA HIS A 84 9.45 -4.23 -6.69
C HIS A 84 10.71 -3.38 -6.81
N ARG A 85 10.57 -2.17 -7.33
CA ARG A 85 11.70 -1.24 -7.45
C ARG A 85 12.26 -0.85 -6.09
N ILE A 86 11.38 -0.59 -5.13
CA ILE A 86 11.81 -0.22 -3.77
C ILE A 86 12.64 -1.34 -3.15
N ALA A 87 12.31 -2.59 -3.45
CA ALA A 87 13.05 -3.73 -2.93
C ALA A 87 14.43 -3.91 -3.58
N SER A 88 14.69 -3.27 -4.71
CA SER A 88 15.97 -3.41 -5.39
C SER A 88 17.07 -2.62 -4.69
N LYS A 89 18.30 -3.11 -4.79
CA LYS A 89 19.46 -2.47 -4.14
C LYS A 89 19.80 -1.11 -4.72
N ASN A 90 19.43 -0.88 -5.97
CA ASN A 90 19.79 0.36 -6.67
C ASN A 90 18.73 1.44 -6.59
N PHE A 91 17.62 1.17 -5.92
CA PHE A 91 16.56 2.15 -5.80
C PHE A 91 16.93 3.26 -4.83
N SER A 92 16.78 4.51 -5.24
CA SER A 92 16.97 5.64 -4.34
C SER A 92 15.75 6.55 -4.30
N LYS A 93 15.19 6.89 -5.45
CA LYS A 93 14.09 7.86 -5.52
C LYS A 93 13.27 7.68 -6.79
N ALA A 94 11.95 7.88 -6.67
CA ALA A 94 11.04 7.84 -7.81
C ALA A 94 9.76 8.58 -7.48
N THR A 95 8.92 8.81 -8.49
CA THR A 95 7.62 9.44 -8.30
C THR A 95 6.51 8.54 -8.82
N LEU A 96 5.35 8.57 -8.16
CA LEU A 96 4.17 7.82 -8.57
C LEU A 96 2.95 8.42 -7.89
N SER A 97 1.85 8.58 -8.63
CA SER A 97 0.55 9.03 -8.10
C SER A 97 0.64 10.35 -7.32
N GLY A 98 1.47 11.27 -7.79
CA GLY A 98 1.64 12.55 -7.11
C GLY A 98 2.49 12.47 -5.84
N CYS A 99 3.16 11.35 -5.63
CA CYS A 99 4.04 11.13 -4.49
C CYS A 99 5.48 11.02 -4.92
N THR A 100 6.38 11.51 -4.08
CA THR A 100 7.81 11.22 -4.20
C THR A 100 8.13 10.12 -3.19
N ILE A 101 8.83 9.11 -3.65
CA ILE A 101 9.21 7.95 -2.84
C ILE A 101 10.72 7.89 -2.78
N GLU A 102 11.27 8.01 -1.59
CA GLU A 102 12.72 7.95 -1.36
C GLU A 102 13.07 6.82 -0.41
N LYS A 103 14.15 6.14 -0.70
CA LYS A 103 14.63 5.08 0.19
C LYS A 103 15.95 5.48 0.80
N THR A 104 16.07 5.37 2.11
CA THR A 104 17.29 5.63 2.86
C THR A 104 17.53 4.46 3.79
N LYS A 105 18.58 3.69 3.52
CA LYS A 105 18.89 2.47 4.30
C LYS A 105 17.69 1.52 4.30
N LYS A 106 17.06 1.31 5.45
CA LYS A 106 15.90 0.41 5.59
C LYS A 106 14.57 1.15 5.69
N LEU A 107 14.58 2.47 5.53
CA LEU A 107 13.37 3.28 5.60
C LEU A 107 12.98 3.77 4.23
N THR A 108 11.68 3.82 3.98
CA THR A 108 11.13 4.42 2.77
C THR A 108 10.30 5.62 3.17
N ILE A 109 10.54 6.76 2.54
CA ILE A 109 9.85 8.01 2.86
C ILE A 109 8.97 8.39 1.68
N ILE A 110 7.70 8.71 1.96
CA ILE A 110 6.74 9.11 0.93
C ILE A 110 6.20 10.49 1.28
N TYR A 111 6.23 11.40 0.33
CA TYR A 111 5.71 12.75 0.52
C TYR A 111 5.14 13.28 -0.79
N PRO A 112 4.29 14.33 -0.75
CA PRO A 112 3.71 14.87 -1.97
C PRO A 112 4.77 15.38 -2.94
N GLU A 113 4.60 15.08 -4.21
CA GLU A 113 5.52 15.53 -5.25
C GLU A 113 5.63 17.05 -5.31
N SER A 114 4.53 17.75 -5.00
CA SER A 114 4.49 19.21 -4.98
C SER A 114 5.24 19.81 -3.80
N LEU A 115 5.54 19.00 -2.77
CA LEU A 115 6.25 19.48 -1.59
C LEU A 115 7.75 19.44 -1.86
N LYS A 116 8.35 20.61 -2.00
CA LYS A 116 9.79 20.66 -2.18
C LYS A 116 10.48 20.33 -0.87
N LYS A 117 11.46 19.47 -0.95
CA LYS A 117 12.30 19.12 0.17
C LYS A 117 13.14 20.31 0.55
N LEU A 118 13.05 20.72 1.78
CA LEU A 118 13.86 21.79 2.31
C LEU A 118 15.25 21.31 2.65
#